data_f5d123079c84d71ed6425b0db1528a44
#
_entry.id   f5d123079c84d71ed6425b0db1528a44
#
_cell.length_a   1.000
_cell.length_b   1.000
_cell.length_c   1.000
_cell.angle_alpha   90.00
_cell.angle_beta   90.00
_cell.angle_gamma   90.00
#
_symmetry.space_group_name_H-M   'P 1'
#
loop_
_entity.id
_entity.type
_entity.pdbx_description
1 polymer ?
#
loop_
_entity_poly.entity_id
_entity_poly.type
_entity_poly.pdbx_seq_one_letter_code
_entity_poly.pdbx_strand_id
1 'polypeptide(L)'
;MPSMTVNNGLNPKQLSRDPEVVKDYVSDRLVHNKISPRLGQFIATAGPATIAAAANWRTPTLLMYAGADKLVNPEGSRRFATVAAQSRTVKPGMVTAKCFDGYYHELFNEPEPAPVFELLRTWLDARF
;
A
#
# COMPACT_ATOMS: atom_id res chain seq x y z
N MET A 1 -2.70 -24.90 -13.76
CA MET A 1 -1.52 -25.45 -13.07
C MET A 1 -1.16 -24.53 -11.91
N PRO A 2 -1.42 -24.93 -10.66
CA PRO A 2 -1.23 -24.04 -9.50
C PRO A 2 0.23 -23.84 -9.09
N SER A 3 1.16 -24.63 -9.57
CA SER A 3 2.56 -24.67 -9.12
C SER A 3 3.57 -23.91 -10.00
N MET A 4 3.14 -23.36 -11.13
CA MET A 4 4.03 -22.52 -11.93
C MET A 4 4.19 -21.15 -11.29
N THR A 5 5.43 -20.71 -11.18
CA THR A 5 5.75 -19.34 -10.75
C THR A 5 6.50 -18.62 -11.87
N VAL A 6 6.24 -17.34 -11.99
CA VAL A 6 6.92 -16.44 -12.93
C VAL A 6 7.63 -15.33 -12.16
N ASN A 7 8.58 -14.66 -12.79
CA ASN A 7 9.19 -13.47 -12.21
C ASN A 7 8.12 -12.38 -12.04
N ASN A 8 8.10 -11.72 -10.88
CA ASN A 8 7.13 -10.67 -10.57
C ASN A 8 7.39 -9.34 -11.31
N GLY A 9 8.56 -9.20 -11.95
CA GLY A 9 8.93 -8.01 -12.72
C GLY A 9 9.23 -6.76 -11.88
N LEU A 10 9.25 -6.86 -10.55
CA LEU A 10 9.50 -5.72 -9.68
C LEU A 10 10.98 -5.31 -9.74
N ASN A 11 11.22 -4.00 -9.76
CA ASN A 11 12.54 -3.42 -9.63
C ASN A 11 12.80 -3.05 -8.17
N PRO A 12 13.72 -3.75 -7.45
CA PRO A 12 13.98 -3.47 -6.03
C PRO A 12 14.40 -2.03 -5.73
N LYS A 13 15.01 -1.32 -6.69
CA LYS A 13 15.39 0.10 -6.55
C LYS A 13 14.20 1.05 -6.39
N GLN A 14 12.99 0.54 -6.56
CA GLN A 14 11.75 1.32 -6.42
C GLN A 14 11.04 1.07 -5.08
N LEU A 15 11.62 0.21 -4.21
CA LEU A 15 11.08 -0.08 -2.88
C LEU A 15 11.25 1.11 -1.93
N SER A 16 12.46 1.64 -1.87
CA SER A 16 12.84 2.76 -1.01
C SER A 16 13.86 3.66 -1.71
N ARG A 17 13.91 4.93 -1.30
CA ARG A 17 14.99 5.86 -1.68
C ARG A 17 16.29 5.57 -0.92
N ASP A 18 16.23 4.79 0.17
CA ASP A 18 17.41 4.36 0.91
C ASP A 18 18.10 3.17 0.20
N PRO A 19 19.35 3.33 -0.29
CA PRO A 19 20.07 2.26 -0.98
C PRO A 19 20.42 1.08 -0.07
N GLU A 20 20.57 1.29 1.25
CA GLU A 20 20.85 0.19 2.18
C GLU A 20 19.60 -0.71 2.35
N VAL A 21 18.40 -0.13 2.43
CA VAL A 21 17.14 -0.90 2.41
C VAL A 21 17.05 -1.75 1.16
N VAL A 22 17.35 -1.18 0.00
CA VAL A 22 17.34 -1.92 -1.28
C VAL A 22 18.36 -3.06 -1.29
N LYS A 23 19.55 -2.82 -0.76
CA LYS A 23 20.62 -3.82 -0.66
C LYS A 23 20.21 -4.97 0.27
N ASP A 24 19.65 -4.65 1.43
CA ASP A 24 19.18 -5.64 2.41
C ASP A 24 18.08 -6.51 1.80
N TYR A 25 17.09 -5.90 1.13
CA TYR A 25 16.02 -6.61 0.43
C TYR A 25 16.57 -7.59 -0.63
N VAL A 26 17.55 -7.18 -1.44
CA VAL A 26 18.12 -8.01 -2.50
C VAL A 26 18.95 -9.17 -1.92
N SER A 27 19.59 -8.96 -0.77
CA SER A 27 20.42 -9.98 -0.10
C SER A 27 19.64 -10.91 0.83
N ASP A 28 18.38 -10.59 1.14
CA ASP A 28 17.57 -11.39 2.05
C ASP A 28 17.18 -12.73 1.42
N ARG A 29 17.62 -13.81 2.06
CA ARG A 29 17.34 -15.19 1.63
C ARG A 29 15.86 -15.58 1.76
N LEU A 30 15.07 -14.84 2.51
CA LEU A 30 13.63 -15.06 2.69
C LEU A 30 12.80 -14.36 1.59
N VAL A 31 13.41 -13.46 0.83
CA VAL A 31 12.77 -12.73 -0.25
C VAL A 31 13.00 -13.44 -1.58
N HIS A 32 11.97 -13.52 -2.42
CA HIS A 32 12.07 -14.02 -3.78
C HIS A 32 11.25 -13.18 -4.76
N ASN A 33 11.66 -13.17 -6.00
CA ASN A 33 11.04 -12.41 -7.10
C ASN A 33 10.01 -13.22 -7.90
N LYS A 34 9.34 -14.19 -7.29
CA LYS A 34 8.40 -15.09 -7.97
C LYS A 34 6.97 -14.85 -7.51
N ILE A 35 6.04 -14.94 -8.45
CA ILE A 35 4.60 -14.83 -8.23
C ILE A 35 3.86 -15.95 -8.95
N SER A 36 2.81 -16.49 -8.35
CA SER A 36 1.94 -17.43 -9.06
C SER A 36 0.93 -16.68 -9.95
N PRO A 37 0.50 -17.26 -11.08
CA PRO A 37 -0.56 -16.67 -11.91
C PRO A 37 -1.86 -16.42 -11.13
N ARG A 38 -2.17 -17.27 -10.17
CA ARG A 38 -3.35 -17.11 -9.29
C ARG A 38 -3.25 -15.86 -8.42
N LEU A 39 -2.07 -15.58 -7.85
CA LEU A 39 -1.85 -14.36 -7.08
C LEU A 39 -1.91 -13.13 -7.98
N GLY A 40 -1.32 -13.20 -9.18
CA GLY A 40 -1.41 -12.11 -10.16
C GLY A 40 -2.85 -11.79 -10.55
N GLN A 41 -3.67 -12.82 -10.81
CA GLN A 41 -5.09 -12.66 -11.08
C GLN A 41 -5.85 -12.05 -9.89
N PHE A 42 -5.57 -12.52 -8.68
CA PHE A 42 -6.17 -11.96 -7.47
C PHE A 42 -5.85 -10.46 -7.33
N ILE A 43 -4.59 -10.06 -7.49
CA ILE A 43 -4.18 -8.65 -7.42
C ILE A 43 -4.94 -7.80 -8.46
N ALA A 44 -5.03 -8.31 -9.70
CA ALA A 44 -5.70 -7.60 -10.79
C ALA A 44 -7.21 -7.39 -10.54
N THR A 45 -7.86 -8.30 -9.81
CA THR A 45 -9.30 -8.24 -9.54
C THR A 45 -9.66 -7.61 -8.21
N ALA A 46 -8.85 -7.82 -7.17
CA ALA A 46 -9.11 -7.33 -5.82
C ALA A 46 -9.06 -5.80 -5.73
N GLY A 47 -8.13 -5.15 -6.43
CA GLY A 47 -8.00 -3.70 -6.41
C GLY A 47 -9.29 -2.98 -6.85
N PRO A 48 -9.80 -3.20 -8.07
CA PRO A 48 -11.06 -2.64 -8.53
C PRO A 48 -12.25 -2.97 -7.62
N ALA A 49 -12.34 -4.20 -7.13
CA ALA A 49 -13.41 -4.63 -6.24
C ALA A 49 -13.37 -3.88 -4.89
N THR A 50 -12.18 -3.67 -4.33
CA THR A 50 -11.98 -2.91 -3.07
C THR A 50 -12.39 -1.44 -3.26
N ILE A 51 -12.02 -0.82 -4.38
CA ILE A 51 -12.42 0.56 -4.69
C ILE A 51 -13.96 0.64 -4.81
N ALA A 52 -14.59 -0.31 -5.47
CA ALA A 52 -16.05 -0.34 -5.58
C ALA A 52 -16.73 -0.51 -4.20
N ALA A 53 -16.15 -1.29 -3.29
CA ALA A 53 -16.66 -1.47 -1.93
C ALA A 53 -16.48 -0.24 -1.03
N ALA A 54 -15.62 0.70 -1.39
CA ALA A 54 -15.30 1.89 -0.57
C ALA A 54 -16.54 2.74 -0.24
N ALA A 55 -17.54 2.78 -1.12
CA ALA A 55 -18.77 3.53 -0.91
C ALA A 55 -19.63 3.01 0.28
N ASN A 56 -19.38 1.78 0.72
CA ASN A 56 -20.09 1.14 1.84
C ASN A 56 -19.13 0.64 2.93
N TRP A 57 -17.94 1.25 3.03
CA TRP A 57 -16.88 0.80 3.94
C TRP A 57 -17.28 0.97 5.40
N ARG A 58 -17.06 -0.07 6.22
CA ARG A 58 -17.51 -0.10 7.61
C ARG A 58 -16.40 -0.39 8.62
N THR A 59 -15.18 -0.61 8.14
CA THR A 59 -14.04 -0.89 9.00
C THR A 59 -13.22 0.37 9.23
N PRO A 60 -12.93 0.77 10.48
CA PRO A 60 -11.99 1.86 10.74
C PRO A 60 -10.65 1.58 10.06
N THR A 61 -10.24 2.48 9.20
CA THR A 61 -9.07 2.27 8.33
C THR A 61 -8.17 3.48 8.31
N LEU A 62 -6.88 3.27 8.54
CA LEU A 62 -5.83 4.20 8.19
C LEU A 62 -5.19 3.74 6.88
N LEU A 63 -5.35 4.53 5.84
CA LEU A 63 -4.77 4.29 4.52
C LEU A 63 -3.58 5.23 4.32
N MET A 64 -2.37 4.70 4.46
CA MET A 64 -1.13 5.41 4.15
C MET A 64 -0.57 4.89 2.83
N TYR A 65 -0.18 5.79 1.94
CA TYR A 65 0.36 5.39 0.64
C TYR A 65 1.40 6.37 0.12
N ALA A 66 2.32 5.87 -0.66
CA ALA A 66 3.42 6.61 -1.24
C ALA A 66 2.99 7.36 -2.51
N GLY A 67 3.30 8.64 -2.60
CA GLY A 67 2.93 9.47 -3.77
C GLY A 67 3.83 9.22 -4.99
N ALA A 68 5.08 8.80 -4.77
CA ALA A 68 6.04 8.46 -5.83
C ALA A 68 6.24 6.95 -6.00
N ASP A 69 5.26 6.14 -5.58
CA ASP A 69 5.29 4.68 -5.74
C ASP A 69 5.30 4.30 -7.23
N LYS A 70 6.33 3.56 -7.63
CA LYS A 70 6.51 3.04 -9.00
C LYS A 70 6.21 1.54 -9.12
N LEU A 71 5.95 0.86 -8.00
CA LEU A 71 5.61 -0.56 -7.95
C LEU A 71 4.09 -0.77 -7.93
N VAL A 72 3.39 0.07 -7.16
CA VAL A 72 1.93 0.07 -7.08
C VAL A 72 1.42 1.47 -7.40
N ASN A 73 0.50 1.56 -8.38
CA ASN A 73 -0.05 2.86 -8.76
C ASN A 73 -0.82 3.50 -7.59
N PRO A 74 -0.38 4.66 -7.05
CA PRO A 74 -1.02 5.33 -5.91
C PRO A 74 -2.45 5.81 -6.19
N GLU A 75 -2.83 5.89 -7.46
CA GLU A 75 -4.18 6.29 -7.87
C GLU A 75 -5.26 5.34 -7.33
N GLY A 76 -4.95 4.04 -7.17
CA GLY A 76 -5.86 3.08 -6.55
C GLY A 76 -6.22 3.48 -5.12
N SER A 77 -5.23 3.80 -4.30
CA SER A 77 -5.41 4.28 -2.92
C SER A 77 -6.15 5.62 -2.87
N ARG A 78 -5.79 6.55 -3.75
CA ARG A 78 -6.48 7.86 -3.85
C ARG A 78 -7.95 7.70 -4.19
N ARG A 79 -8.28 6.87 -5.17
CA ARG A 79 -9.67 6.59 -5.57
C ARG A 79 -10.47 5.95 -4.44
N PHE A 80 -9.91 4.96 -3.75
CA PHE A 80 -10.55 4.35 -2.58
C PHE A 80 -10.91 5.42 -1.54
N ALA A 81 -9.94 6.26 -1.15
CA ALA A 81 -10.15 7.32 -0.18
C ALA A 81 -11.22 8.32 -0.63
N THR A 82 -11.19 8.73 -1.89
CA THR A 82 -12.17 9.66 -2.47
C THR A 82 -13.59 9.08 -2.45
N VAL A 83 -13.76 7.84 -2.90
CA VAL A 83 -15.07 7.17 -2.92
C VAL A 83 -15.62 7.03 -1.50
N ALA A 84 -14.79 6.63 -0.53
CA ALA A 84 -15.20 6.54 0.86
C ALA A 84 -15.61 7.91 1.44
N ALA A 85 -14.82 8.96 1.17
CA ALA A 85 -15.10 10.31 1.68
C ALA A 85 -16.37 10.95 1.08
N GLN A 86 -16.70 10.64 -0.18
CA GLN A 86 -17.88 11.14 -0.87
C GLN A 86 -19.15 10.35 -0.56
N SER A 87 -19.03 9.20 0.06
CA SER A 87 -20.17 8.34 0.38
C SER A 87 -20.99 8.88 1.53
N ARG A 88 -22.32 8.84 1.38
CA ARG A 88 -23.28 9.19 2.45
C ARG A 88 -23.48 8.06 3.46
N THR A 89 -23.04 6.84 3.14
CA THR A 89 -23.21 5.66 4.00
C THR A 89 -21.97 5.38 4.86
N VAL A 90 -20.82 5.93 4.51
CA VAL A 90 -19.58 5.82 5.28
C VAL A 90 -19.57 6.89 6.36
N LYS A 91 -19.42 6.48 7.62
CA LYS A 91 -19.35 7.42 8.74
C LYS A 91 -18.13 8.33 8.62
N PRO A 92 -18.23 9.63 8.92
CA PRO A 92 -17.09 10.53 8.98
C PRO A 92 -15.97 9.95 9.88
N GLY A 93 -14.74 10.02 9.42
CA GLY A 93 -13.58 9.48 10.14
C GLY A 93 -13.40 7.95 10.07
N MET A 94 -14.29 7.24 9.37
CA MET A 94 -14.14 5.81 9.16
C MET A 94 -12.88 5.46 8.35
N VAL A 95 -12.57 6.25 7.34
CA VAL A 95 -11.34 6.14 6.56
C VAL A 95 -10.53 7.41 6.74
N THR A 96 -9.34 7.27 7.29
CA THR A 96 -8.32 8.32 7.33
C THR A 96 -7.28 8.00 6.27
N ALA A 97 -7.08 8.90 5.31
CA ALA A 97 -6.13 8.68 4.23
C ALA A 97 -5.02 9.72 4.24
N LYS A 98 -3.78 9.29 4.02
CA LYS A 98 -2.61 10.16 3.89
C LYS A 98 -1.71 9.68 2.75
N CYS A 99 -1.49 10.58 1.79
CA CYS A 99 -0.44 10.45 0.80
C CYS A 99 0.87 11.01 1.36
N PHE A 100 1.96 10.28 1.20
CA PHE A 100 3.32 10.75 1.48
C PHE A 100 3.99 11.08 0.14
N ASP A 101 3.89 12.34 -0.26
CA ASP A 101 4.44 12.80 -1.52
C ASP A 101 5.97 12.61 -1.56
N GLY A 102 6.48 12.13 -2.69
CA GLY A 102 7.91 11.85 -2.87
C GLY A 102 8.41 10.54 -2.25
N TYR A 103 7.63 9.88 -1.40
CA TYR A 103 8.01 8.59 -0.81
C TYR A 103 7.82 7.46 -1.82
N TYR A 104 8.67 6.41 -1.70
CA TYR A 104 8.60 5.18 -2.46
C TYR A 104 7.74 4.14 -1.73
N HIS A 105 7.66 2.94 -2.28
CA HIS A 105 6.70 1.89 -1.91
C HIS A 105 6.70 1.53 -0.41
N GLU A 106 7.87 1.41 0.20
CA GLU A 106 8.01 1.00 1.59
C GLU A 106 8.10 2.20 2.53
N LEU A 107 6.97 2.81 2.86
CA LEU A 107 6.87 4.02 3.67
C LEU A 107 7.68 3.98 4.98
N PHE A 108 7.68 2.84 5.66
CA PHE A 108 8.37 2.67 6.95
C PHE A 108 9.88 2.51 6.81
N ASN A 109 10.35 2.21 5.62
CA ASN A 109 11.75 1.99 5.27
C ASN A 109 12.31 3.15 4.40
N GLU A 110 11.61 4.25 4.32
CA GLU A 110 12.11 5.46 3.67
C GLU A 110 13.12 6.19 4.56
N PRO A 111 14.01 7.05 4.01
CA PRO A 111 15.01 7.80 4.79
C PRO A 111 14.42 8.65 5.92
N GLU A 112 13.19 9.14 5.76
CA GLU A 112 12.48 9.94 6.76
C GLU A 112 11.21 9.22 7.26
N PRO A 113 11.31 8.11 8.02
CA PRO A 113 10.15 7.32 8.38
C PRO A 113 9.33 7.91 9.55
N ALA A 114 9.90 8.86 10.29
CA ALA A 114 9.29 9.40 11.52
C ALA A 114 7.85 9.91 11.31
N PRO A 115 7.51 10.70 10.27
CA PRO A 115 6.13 11.15 10.06
C PRO A 115 5.13 10.01 9.81
N VAL A 116 5.58 8.90 9.22
CA VAL A 116 4.75 7.71 8.96
C VAL A 116 4.40 7.03 10.29
N PHE A 117 5.40 6.80 11.14
CA PHE A 117 5.21 6.21 12.47
C PHE A 117 4.38 7.11 13.39
N GLU A 118 4.59 8.42 13.33
CA GLU A 118 3.84 9.38 14.15
C GLU A 118 2.35 9.37 13.78
N LEU A 119 2.03 9.37 12.49
CA LEU A 119 0.64 9.27 12.04
C LEU A 119 0.01 7.95 12.48
N LEU A 120 0.72 6.83 12.32
CA LEU A 120 0.24 5.52 12.75
C LEU A 120 -0.05 5.52 14.27
N ARG A 121 0.91 5.98 15.08
CA ARG A 121 0.76 6.07 16.54
C ARG A 121 -0.45 6.95 16.92
N THR A 122 -0.53 8.14 16.38
CA THR A 122 -1.62 9.08 16.67
C THR A 122 -2.98 8.47 16.31
N TRP A 123 -3.06 7.76 15.18
CA TRP A 123 -4.30 7.12 14.76
C TRP A 123 -4.69 5.95 15.66
N LEU A 124 -3.73 5.16 16.14
CA LEU A 124 -3.96 4.08 17.09
C LEU A 124 -4.38 4.62 18.46
N ASP A 125 -3.63 5.58 19.03
CA ASP A 125 -3.92 6.19 20.34
C ASP A 125 -5.30 6.85 20.41
N ALA A 126 -5.82 7.31 19.28
CA ALA A 126 -7.17 7.89 19.20
C ALA A 126 -8.30 6.84 19.19
N ARG A 127 -7.98 5.55 19.07
CA ARG A 127 -8.96 4.46 18.90
C ARG A 127 -8.89 3.36 19.93
N PHE A 128 -7.74 3.21 20.57
CA PHE A 128 -7.44 2.16 21.55
C PHE A 128 -6.81 2.76 22.82
#